data_124d6d5b26ac035433053028d3286bdb
#
_entry.id   124d6d5b26ac035433053028d3286bdb
#
_cell.length_a   1.000
_cell.length_b   1.000
_cell.length_c   1.000
_cell.angle_alpha   90.00
_cell.angle_beta   90.00
_cell.angle_gamma   90.00
#
_symmetry.space_group_name_H-M   'P 1'
#
loop_
_entity.id
_entity.type
_entity.pdbx_description
1 polymer ?
#
loop_
_entity_poly.entity_id
_entity_poly.type
_entity_poly.pdbx_seq_one_letter_code
_entity_poly.pdbx_strand_id
1 'polypeptide(L)'
;CSQSQISKIEKGMIYPSSILLYQLSERLGIDPNSIFALTQNKKLKYVENVKYVMRDCTKQKQYKELYEIVKQEKNQNNFQSTEDKQFLLWHEAIVIFMVNKSTKIALNLLNHALKLTLTNMDCLSEREIEIMQTMAIFHGENKEYEKSINILRRCLTNFNKLDFPRDKEIKLKIIFNLAKILGHTNQHEEAIKYNDIGIKLAINLNTLYLLGELYYGKGWNLLRLKQNNEEDVADIMKKALFIFELTEKEYLIKIIKENYFENQNKKKHP
;
A
#
# COMPACT_ATOMS: atom_id res chain seq x y z
N CYS A 1 -39.04 2.20 -18.23
CA CYS A 1 -38.55 1.28 -19.27
C CYS A 1 -39.74 0.54 -19.90
N SER A 2 -39.82 0.45 -21.24
CA SER A 2 -40.90 -0.29 -21.91
C SER A 2 -40.53 -1.77 -21.96
N GLN A 3 -41.58 -2.65 -21.99
CA GLN A 3 -41.39 -4.10 -22.13
C GLN A 3 -40.63 -4.45 -23.42
N SER A 4 -40.85 -3.69 -24.50
CA SER A 4 -40.12 -3.84 -25.77
C SER A 4 -38.64 -3.55 -25.62
N GLN A 5 -38.26 -2.56 -24.79
CA GLN A 5 -36.86 -2.21 -24.52
C GLN A 5 -36.15 -3.28 -23.68
N ILE A 6 -36.83 -3.85 -22.67
CA ILE A 6 -36.33 -4.98 -21.89
C ILE A 6 -36.09 -6.18 -22.79
N SER A 7 -37.06 -6.55 -23.62
CA SER A 7 -36.93 -7.68 -24.55
C SER A 7 -35.76 -7.54 -25.54
N LYS A 8 -35.47 -6.33 -25.99
CA LYS A 8 -34.30 -6.07 -26.85
C LYS A 8 -32.99 -6.21 -26.10
N ILE A 9 -32.94 -5.79 -24.80
CA ILE A 9 -31.77 -5.97 -23.94
C ILE A 9 -31.53 -7.47 -23.68
N GLU A 10 -32.58 -8.22 -23.33
CA GLU A 10 -32.50 -9.66 -23.09
C GLU A 10 -32.00 -10.45 -24.32
N LYS A 11 -32.37 -9.99 -25.52
CA LYS A 11 -31.90 -10.56 -26.80
C LYS A 11 -30.51 -10.06 -27.22
N GLY A 12 -29.85 -9.20 -26.41
CA GLY A 12 -28.55 -8.62 -26.74
C GLY A 12 -28.53 -7.65 -27.93
N MET A 13 -29.73 -7.18 -28.37
CA MET A 13 -29.86 -6.27 -29.52
C MET A 13 -29.49 -4.82 -29.18
N ILE A 14 -29.62 -4.43 -27.93
CA ILE A 14 -29.22 -3.11 -27.40
C ILE A 14 -28.59 -3.27 -26.02
N TYR A 15 -27.71 -2.35 -25.69
CA TYR A 15 -27.13 -2.24 -24.34
C TYR A 15 -27.91 -1.27 -23.48
N PRO A 16 -28.17 -1.58 -22.19
CA PRO A 16 -28.81 -0.61 -21.28
C PRO A 16 -27.87 0.57 -21.02
N SER A 17 -28.45 1.78 -20.85
CA SER A 17 -27.69 2.88 -20.31
C SER A 17 -27.27 2.60 -18.87
N SER A 18 -26.25 3.28 -18.35
CA SER A 18 -25.80 3.13 -16.96
C SER A 18 -26.93 3.41 -15.95
N ILE A 19 -27.77 4.40 -16.22
CA ILE A 19 -28.92 4.76 -15.38
C ILE A 19 -29.95 3.62 -15.38
N LEU A 20 -30.25 3.06 -16.55
CA LEU A 20 -31.21 1.94 -16.66
C LEU A 20 -30.65 0.68 -16.00
N LEU A 21 -29.35 0.41 -16.16
CA LEU A 21 -28.70 -0.71 -15.51
C LEU A 21 -28.77 -0.58 -13.98
N TYR A 22 -28.52 0.60 -13.45
CA TYR A 22 -28.66 0.90 -12.03
C TYR A 22 -30.09 0.66 -11.53
N GLN A 23 -31.10 1.18 -12.23
CA GLN A 23 -32.51 1.00 -11.88
C GLN A 23 -32.95 -0.48 -11.93
N LEU A 24 -32.43 -1.24 -12.89
CA LEU A 24 -32.69 -2.68 -12.99
C LEU A 24 -32.05 -3.45 -11.83
N SER A 25 -30.80 -3.10 -11.47
CA SER A 25 -30.11 -3.76 -10.36
C SER A 25 -30.81 -3.49 -9.02
N GLU A 26 -31.29 -2.27 -8.77
CA GLU A 26 -32.09 -1.96 -7.57
C GLU A 26 -33.38 -2.81 -7.51
N ARG A 27 -34.11 -2.91 -8.62
CA ARG A 27 -35.35 -3.72 -8.67
C ARG A 27 -35.12 -5.20 -8.49
N LEU A 28 -33.97 -5.71 -8.96
CA LEU A 28 -33.59 -7.11 -8.84
C LEU A 28 -32.91 -7.42 -7.50
N GLY A 29 -32.60 -6.41 -6.69
CA GLY A 29 -31.85 -6.59 -5.43
C GLY A 29 -30.42 -7.08 -5.68
N ILE A 30 -29.82 -6.75 -6.83
CA ILE A 30 -28.49 -7.18 -7.23
C ILE A 30 -27.54 -5.96 -7.19
N ASP A 31 -26.37 -6.11 -6.58
CA ASP A 31 -25.34 -5.07 -6.69
C ASP A 31 -24.94 -4.85 -8.17
N PRO A 32 -24.99 -3.60 -8.70
CA PRO A 32 -24.59 -3.29 -10.06
C PRO A 32 -23.21 -3.85 -10.44
N ASN A 33 -22.26 -3.87 -9.50
CA ASN A 33 -20.93 -4.43 -9.72
C ASN A 33 -20.97 -5.95 -10.01
N SER A 34 -21.93 -6.67 -9.44
CA SER A 34 -22.13 -8.10 -9.72
C SER A 34 -22.53 -8.35 -11.18
N ILE A 35 -23.30 -7.44 -11.80
CA ILE A 35 -23.67 -7.54 -13.21
C ILE A 35 -22.42 -7.39 -14.09
N PHE A 36 -21.55 -6.44 -13.78
CA PHE A 36 -20.28 -6.28 -14.50
C PHE A 36 -19.37 -7.48 -14.31
N ALA A 37 -19.33 -8.07 -13.12
CA ALA A 37 -18.57 -9.30 -12.85
C ALA A 37 -19.03 -10.49 -13.69
N LEU A 38 -20.35 -10.63 -13.93
CA LEU A 38 -20.91 -11.68 -14.79
C LEU A 38 -20.57 -11.53 -16.28
N THR A 39 -20.36 -10.28 -16.73
CA THR A 39 -19.98 -9.97 -18.12
C THR A 39 -18.46 -10.02 -18.34
N GLN A 40 -17.66 -10.23 -17.29
CA GLN A 40 -16.21 -10.26 -17.42
C GLN A 40 -15.74 -11.39 -18.31
N ASN A 41 -15.12 -11.00 -19.42
CA ASN A 41 -14.39 -11.90 -20.30
C ASN A 41 -13.35 -12.68 -19.45
N LYS A 42 -13.17 -14.00 -19.72
CA LYS A 42 -12.17 -14.85 -19.04
C LYS A 42 -10.78 -14.19 -18.90
N LYS A 43 -10.39 -13.40 -19.90
CA LYS A 43 -9.15 -12.65 -19.93
C LYS A 43 -9.11 -11.55 -18.85
N LEU A 44 -10.19 -10.79 -18.66
CA LEU A 44 -10.26 -9.75 -17.60
C LEU A 44 -10.16 -10.38 -16.22
N LYS A 45 -10.88 -11.47 -15.99
CA LYS A 45 -10.83 -12.21 -14.72
C LYS A 45 -9.41 -12.75 -14.44
N TYR A 46 -8.73 -13.25 -15.48
CA TYR A 46 -7.33 -13.68 -15.36
C TYR A 46 -6.42 -12.53 -14.93
N VAL A 47 -6.49 -11.37 -15.62
CA VAL A 47 -5.67 -10.20 -15.30
C VAL A 47 -5.89 -9.71 -13.88
N GLU A 48 -7.16 -9.64 -13.42
CA GLU A 48 -7.46 -9.23 -12.04
C GLU A 48 -6.92 -10.23 -11.01
N ASN A 49 -7.02 -11.54 -11.28
CA ASN A 49 -6.42 -12.55 -10.40
C ASN A 49 -4.88 -12.42 -10.34
N VAL A 50 -4.23 -12.21 -11.47
CA VAL A 50 -2.77 -12.01 -11.51
C VAL A 50 -2.37 -10.74 -10.74
N LYS A 51 -3.12 -9.64 -10.90
CA LYS A 51 -2.89 -8.41 -10.11
C LYS A 51 -3.00 -8.66 -8.61
N TYR A 52 -4.00 -9.44 -8.21
CA TYR A 52 -4.17 -9.81 -6.81
C TYR A 52 -2.94 -10.59 -6.28
N VAL A 53 -2.50 -11.63 -7.00
CA VAL A 53 -1.32 -12.42 -6.62
C VAL A 53 -0.06 -11.55 -6.57
N MET A 54 0.16 -10.68 -7.56
CA MET A 54 1.32 -9.77 -7.57
C MET A 54 1.32 -8.81 -6.36
N ARG A 55 0.16 -8.29 -5.96
CA ARG A 55 0.02 -7.48 -4.75
C ARG A 55 0.33 -8.27 -3.49
N ASP A 56 -0.15 -9.52 -3.42
CA ASP A 56 0.09 -10.40 -2.29
C ASP A 56 1.58 -10.75 -2.19
N CYS A 57 2.23 -11.15 -3.27
CA CYS A 57 3.69 -11.36 -3.31
C CYS A 57 4.47 -10.13 -2.82
N THR A 58 4.02 -8.92 -3.20
CA THR A 58 4.64 -7.67 -2.73
C THR A 58 4.45 -7.48 -1.23
N LYS A 59 3.25 -7.74 -0.71
CA LYS A 59 2.90 -7.63 0.72
C LYS A 59 3.68 -8.65 1.57
N GLN A 60 3.83 -9.87 1.05
CA GLN A 60 4.57 -10.98 1.70
C GLN A 60 6.09 -10.92 1.44
N LYS A 61 6.57 -9.94 0.68
CA LYS A 61 7.98 -9.78 0.29
C LYS A 61 8.55 -10.97 -0.51
N GLN A 62 7.70 -11.69 -1.23
CA GLN A 62 8.03 -12.82 -2.10
C GLN A 62 8.53 -12.34 -3.47
N TYR A 63 9.64 -11.59 -3.48
CA TYR A 63 10.12 -10.89 -4.69
C TYR A 63 10.64 -11.82 -5.79
N LYS A 64 11.07 -13.04 -5.47
CA LYS A 64 11.48 -14.03 -6.47
C LYS A 64 10.28 -14.56 -7.25
N GLU A 65 9.18 -14.85 -6.55
CA GLU A 65 7.93 -15.28 -7.18
C GLU A 65 7.33 -14.15 -8.01
N LEU A 66 7.30 -12.94 -7.47
CA LEU A 66 6.89 -11.75 -8.21
C LEU A 66 7.69 -11.55 -9.51
N TYR A 67 9.01 -11.83 -9.49
CA TYR A 67 9.86 -11.76 -10.67
C TYR A 67 9.40 -12.70 -11.79
N GLU A 68 9.12 -13.97 -11.46
CA GLU A 68 8.67 -14.95 -12.45
C GLU A 68 7.29 -14.57 -13.02
N ILE A 69 6.36 -14.10 -12.17
CA ILE A 69 5.04 -13.62 -12.63
C ILE A 69 5.20 -12.43 -13.60
N VAL A 70 5.97 -11.41 -13.24
CA VAL A 70 6.21 -10.24 -14.10
C VAL A 70 6.81 -10.66 -15.43
N LYS A 71 7.80 -11.54 -15.43
CA LYS A 71 8.45 -12.06 -16.63
C LYS A 71 7.48 -12.81 -17.53
N GLN A 72 6.62 -13.65 -16.96
CA GLN A 72 5.60 -14.38 -17.70
C GLN A 72 4.58 -13.43 -18.34
N GLU A 73 4.04 -12.48 -17.59
CA GLU A 73 3.00 -11.57 -18.09
C GLU A 73 3.51 -10.59 -19.15
N LYS A 74 4.77 -10.19 -19.09
CA LYS A 74 5.42 -9.40 -20.16
C LYS A 74 5.45 -10.17 -21.48
N ASN A 75 5.62 -11.49 -21.44
CA ASN A 75 5.69 -12.33 -22.64
C ASN A 75 4.30 -12.69 -23.18
N GLN A 76 3.27 -12.79 -22.33
CA GLN A 76 1.93 -13.23 -22.73
C GLN A 76 1.03 -12.10 -23.27
N ASN A 77 1.44 -10.85 -23.13
CA ASN A 77 0.68 -9.67 -23.59
C ASN A 77 -0.79 -9.64 -23.12
N ASN A 78 -1.05 -10.06 -21.86
CA ASN A 78 -2.39 -10.03 -21.27
C ASN A 78 -2.76 -8.63 -20.76
N PHE A 79 -1.80 -7.88 -20.26
CA PHE A 79 -1.92 -6.53 -19.71
C PHE A 79 -1.93 -5.50 -20.85
N GLN A 80 -3.11 -5.24 -21.42
CA GLN A 80 -3.23 -4.44 -22.65
C GLN A 80 -3.70 -3.00 -22.40
N SER A 81 -4.58 -2.76 -21.42
CA SER A 81 -5.04 -1.41 -21.11
C SER A 81 -3.88 -0.56 -20.58
N THR A 82 -4.06 0.76 -20.61
CA THR A 82 -3.07 1.70 -20.07
C THR A 82 -2.84 1.44 -18.57
N GLU A 83 -3.91 1.17 -17.84
CA GLU A 83 -3.89 0.88 -16.41
C GLU A 83 -3.22 -0.47 -16.11
N ASP A 84 -3.42 -1.48 -16.98
CA ASP A 84 -2.75 -2.77 -16.86
C ASP A 84 -1.24 -2.64 -17.08
N LYS A 85 -0.84 -1.94 -18.15
CA LYS A 85 0.57 -1.66 -18.44
C LYS A 85 1.24 -0.88 -17.31
N GLN A 86 0.54 0.12 -16.76
CA GLN A 86 1.02 0.87 -15.59
C GLN A 86 1.26 -0.06 -14.40
N PHE A 87 0.31 -0.95 -14.13
CA PHE A 87 0.41 -1.91 -13.03
C PHE A 87 1.60 -2.85 -13.19
N LEU A 88 1.79 -3.39 -14.39
CA LEU A 88 2.88 -4.31 -14.70
C LEU A 88 4.25 -3.62 -14.58
N LEU A 89 4.40 -2.41 -15.13
CA LEU A 89 5.62 -1.60 -15.01
C LEU A 89 5.94 -1.26 -13.55
N TRP A 90 4.94 -0.93 -12.74
CA TRP A 90 5.13 -0.66 -11.33
C TRP A 90 5.71 -1.88 -10.59
N HIS A 91 5.15 -3.07 -10.81
CA HIS A 91 5.66 -4.29 -10.16
C HIS A 91 7.00 -4.74 -10.74
N GLU A 92 7.25 -4.51 -12.04
CA GLU A 92 8.57 -4.70 -12.63
C GLU A 92 9.63 -3.81 -11.94
N ALA A 93 9.30 -2.55 -11.66
CA ALA A 93 10.19 -1.66 -10.94
C ALA A 93 10.51 -2.17 -9.52
N ILE A 94 9.50 -2.71 -8.82
CA ILE A 94 9.71 -3.32 -7.49
C ILE A 94 10.67 -4.50 -7.58
N VAL A 95 10.49 -5.37 -8.55
CA VAL A 95 11.38 -6.53 -8.78
C VAL A 95 12.79 -6.08 -9.10
N ILE A 96 12.97 -5.15 -10.03
CA ILE A 96 14.30 -4.62 -10.42
C ILE A 96 15.01 -4.01 -9.22
N PHE A 97 14.30 -3.28 -8.38
CA PHE A 97 14.87 -2.71 -7.17
C PHE A 97 15.26 -3.77 -6.14
N MET A 98 14.34 -4.72 -5.85
CA MET A 98 14.52 -5.67 -4.76
C MET A 98 15.48 -6.83 -5.13
N VAL A 99 15.43 -7.31 -6.37
CA VAL A 99 16.22 -8.47 -6.83
C VAL A 99 17.52 -8.00 -7.49
N ASN A 100 17.46 -7.09 -8.46
CA ASN A 100 18.61 -6.67 -9.24
C ASN A 100 19.39 -5.50 -8.60
N LYS A 101 18.86 -4.90 -7.53
CA LYS A 101 19.49 -3.77 -6.79
C LYS A 101 19.77 -2.53 -7.66
N SER A 102 19.04 -2.34 -8.74
CA SER A 102 19.24 -1.22 -9.67
C SER A 102 18.23 -0.09 -9.42
N THR A 103 18.56 0.84 -8.52
CA THR A 103 17.70 2.00 -8.19
C THR A 103 17.38 2.85 -9.41
N LYS A 104 18.37 3.14 -10.25
CA LYS A 104 18.19 4.01 -11.43
C LYS A 104 17.18 3.43 -12.42
N ILE A 105 17.30 2.14 -12.75
CA ILE A 105 16.38 1.47 -13.68
C ILE A 105 14.97 1.42 -13.07
N ALA A 106 14.87 1.05 -11.79
CA ALA A 106 13.60 0.97 -11.09
C ALA A 106 12.87 2.32 -11.05
N LEU A 107 13.54 3.42 -10.72
CA LEU A 107 12.95 4.76 -10.73
C LEU A 107 12.54 5.20 -12.14
N ASN A 108 13.28 4.85 -13.19
CA ASN A 108 12.90 5.12 -14.57
C ASN A 108 11.61 4.37 -14.96
N LEU A 109 11.45 3.11 -14.55
CA LEU A 109 10.24 2.33 -14.77
C LEU A 109 9.04 2.93 -14.03
N LEU A 110 9.22 3.37 -12.76
CA LEU A 110 8.14 4.04 -12.01
C LEU A 110 7.73 5.37 -12.65
N ASN A 111 8.69 6.16 -13.13
CA ASN A 111 8.42 7.40 -13.86
C ASN A 111 7.66 7.12 -15.16
N HIS A 112 8.01 6.04 -15.88
CA HIS A 112 7.27 5.63 -17.08
C HIS A 112 5.85 5.19 -16.71
N ALA A 113 5.70 4.32 -15.70
CA ALA A 113 4.39 3.89 -15.21
C ALA A 113 3.50 5.09 -14.82
N LEU A 114 4.05 6.07 -14.11
CA LEU A 114 3.32 7.27 -13.70
C LEU A 114 2.84 8.08 -14.91
N LYS A 115 3.70 8.30 -15.90
CA LYS A 115 3.38 9.07 -17.11
C LYS A 115 2.27 8.47 -17.99
N LEU A 116 1.97 7.18 -17.85
CA LEU A 116 0.92 6.53 -18.64
C LEU A 116 -0.47 7.07 -18.34
N THR A 117 -0.75 7.45 -17.09
CA THR A 117 -2.09 7.91 -16.66
C THR A 117 -2.08 9.30 -16.07
N LEU A 118 -0.92 9.81 -15.65
CA LEU A 118 -0.81 11.09 -14.96
C LEU A 118 -1.24 12.26 -15.86
N THR A 119 -2.29 12.95 -15.47
CA THR A 119 -2.76 14.18 -16.13
C THR A 119 -2.41 15.42 -15.34
N ASN A 120 -2.49 15.36 -14.01
CA ASN A 120 -2.23 16.48 -13.10
C ASN A 120 -1.62 15.97 -11.79
N MET A 121 -0.50 16.57 -11.39
CA MET A 121 0.20 16.24 -10.16
C MET A 121 -0.53 16.68 -8.88
N ASP A 122 -1.56 17.50 -8.96
CA ASP A 122 -2.33 17.95 -7.81
C ASP A 122 -3.64 17.17 -7.61
N CYS A 123 -3.91 16.21 -8.52
CA CYS A 123 -5.07 15.34 -8.48
C CYS A 123 -4.65 13.92 -8.90
N LEU A 124 -4.09 13.17 -7.97
CA LEU A 124 -3.58 11.81 -8.23
C LEU A 124 -4.65 10.76 -7.94
N SER A 125 -4.74 9.75 -8.78
CA SER A 125 -5.46 8.52 -8.49
C SER A 125 -4.76 7.69 -7.40
N GLU A 126 -5.48 6.76 -6.76
CA GLU A 126 -4.88 5.83 -5.78
C GLU A 126 -3.66 5.12 -6.34
N ARG A 127 -3.71 4.66 -7.59
CA ARG A 127 -2.61 3.96 -8.24
C ARG A 127 -1.38 4.86 -8.42
N GLU A 128 -1.56 6.09 -8.83
CA GLU A 128 -0.47 7.06 -8.97
C GLU A 128 0.15 7.38 -7.62
N ILE A 129 -0.65 7.47 -6.56
CA ILE A 129 -0.19 7.63 -5.17
C ILE A 129 0.65 6.40 -4.75
N GLU A 130 0.21 5.17 -5.04
CA GLU A 130 0.98 3.95 -4.73
C GLU A 130 2.32 3.91 -5.47
N ILE A 131 2.35 4.30 -6.74
CA ILE A 131 3.58 4.39 -7.54
C ILE A 131 4.53 5.44 -6.95
N MET A 132 4.04 6.63 -6.65
CA MET A 132 4.84 7.69 -6.01
C MET A 132 5.34 7.27 -4.63
N GLN A 133 4.53 6.60 -3.83
CA GLN A 133 4.96 6.03 -2.56
C GLN A 133 6.09 5.02 -2.75
N THR A 134 6.03 4.18 -3.77
CA THR A 134 7.11 3.25 -4.11
C THR A 134 8.40 3.99 -4.49
N MET A 135 8.29 5.09 -5.26
CA MET A 135 9.44 5.96 -5.55
C MET A 135 10.06 6.53 -4.27
N ALA A 136 9.22 6.99 -3.35
CA ALA A 136 9.68 7.51 -2.07
C ALA A 136 10.44 6.46 -1.24
N ILE A 137 9.94 5.22 -1.22
CA ILE A 137 10.62 4.11 -0.55
C ILE A 137 12.00 3.87 -1.19
N PHE A 138 12.10 3.85 -2.51
CA PHE A 138 13.39 3.65 -3.21
C PHE A 138 14.38 4.78 -2.94
N HIS A 139 13.92 6.04 -2.90
CA HIS A 139 14.74 7.16 -2.47
C HIS A 139 15.21 7.02 -1.01
N GLY A 140 14.32 6.60 -0.10
CA GLY A 140 14.65 6.38 1.30
C GLY A 140 15.71 5.28 1.51
N GLU A 141 15.55 4.14 0.83
CA GLU A 141 16.53 3.05 0.87
C GLU A 141 17.89 3.47 0.24
N ASN A 142 17.87 4.40 -0.71
CA ASN A 142 19.07 5.00 -1.30
C ASN A 142 19.62 6.17 -0.48
N LYS A 143 19.12 6.40 0.75
CA LYS A 143 19.50 7.49 1.68
C LYS A 143 19.20 8.91 1.16
N GLU A 144 18.39 9.05 0.13
CA GLU A 144 17.91 10.34 -0.38
C GLU A 144 16.67 10.79 0.43
N TYR A 145 16.83 10.95 1.74
CA TYR A 145 15.73 11.10 2.71
C TYR A 145 14.84 12.32 2.42
N GLU A 146 15.43 13.47 2.08
CA GLU A 146 14.69 14.68 1.76
C GLU A 146 13.72 14.47 0.58
N LYS A 147 14.17 13.81 -0.48
CA LYS A 147 13.30 13.46 -1.63
C LYS A 147 12.17 12.52 -1.19
N SER A 148 12.50 11.51 -0.38
CA SER A 148 11.52 10.57 0.15
C SER A 148 10.42 11.28 0.96
N ILE A 149 10.81 12.15 1.91
CA ILE A 149 9.89 12.92 2.76
C ILE A 149 8.97 13.78 1.90
N ASN A 150 9.52 14.53 0.94
CA ASN A 150 8.76 15.43 0.08
C ASN A 150 7.72 14.66 -0.76
N ILE A 151 8.10 13.51 -1.33
CA ILE A 151 7.18 12.66 -2.10
C ILE A 151 6.09 12.10 -1.17
N LEU A 152 6.44 11.58 0.02
CA LEU A 152 5.44 11.02 0.95
C LEU A 152 4.45 12.07 1.47
N ARG A 153 4.91 13.29 1.77
CA ARG A 153 4.03 14.41 2.14
C ARG A 153 3.07 14.73 1.00
N ARG A 154 3.55 14.75 -0.24
CA ARG A 154 2.71 14.95 -1.43
C ARG A 154 1.69 13.80 -1.61
N CYS A 155 2.11 12.55 -1.43
CA CYS A 155 1.20 11.40 -1.44
C CYS A 155 0.10 11.56 -0.40
N LEU A 156 0.44 11.94 0.84
CA LEU A 156 -0.53 12.14 1.91
C LEU A 156 -1.53 13.27 1.60
N THR A 157 -1.03 14.39 1.07
CA THR A 157 -1.89 15.52 0.65
C THR A 157 -2.87 15.10 -0.44
N ASN A 158 -2.40 14.39 -1.48
CA ASN A 158 -3.27 13.92 -2.56
C ASN A 158 -4.26 12.85 -2.09
N PHE A 159 -3.83 11.92 -1.24
CA PHE A 159 -4.74 10.91 -0.69
C PHE A 159 -5.88 11.53 0.12
N ASN A 160 -5.62 12.60 0.87
CA ASN A 160 -6.64 13.31 1.64
C ASN A 160 -7.65 14.08 0.77
N LYS A 161 -7.38 14.26 -0.53
CA LYS A 161 -8.32 14.86 -1.50
C LYS A 161 -9.23 13.83 -2.16
N LEU A 162 -8.99 12.53 -1.97
CA LEU A 162 -9.84 11.48 -2.53
C LEU A 162 -11.14 11.38 -1.72
N ASP A 163 -12.28 11.58 -2.38
CA ASP A 163 -13.59 11.53 -1.73
C ASP A 163 -13.95 10.10 -1.26
N PHE A 164 -13.65 9.10 -2.08
CA PHE A 164 -14.01 7.70 -1.83
C PHE A 164 -12.85 6.75 -2.11
N PRO A 165 -11.79 6.74 -1.28
CA PRO A 165 -10.67 5.83 -1.48
C PRO A 165 -11.13 4.38 -1.26
N ARG A 166 -10.78 3.51 -2.21
CA ARG A 166 -11.10 2.07 -2.17
C ARG A 166 -10.25 1.34 -1.14
N ASP A 167 -8.96 1.67 -1.12
CA ASP A 167 -7.99 1.07 -0.18
C ASP A 167 -7.47 2.12 0.81
N LYS A 168 -8.06 2.12 2.00
CA LYS A 168 -7.65 3.01 3.10
C LYS A 168 -6.29 2.62 3.71
N GLU A 169 -5.78 1.41 3.47
CA GLU A 169 -4.45 1.00 3.92
C GLU A 169 -3.33 1.74 3.19
N ILE A 170 -3.60 2.32 2.00
CA ILE A 170 -2.64 3.19 1.29
C ILE A 170 -2.22 4.37 2.18
N LYS A 171 -3.18 5.03 2.83
CA LYS A 171 -2.89 6.13 3.77
C LYS A 171 -2.04 5.66 4.95
N LEU A 172 -2.35 4.49 5.48
CA LEU A 172 -1.60 3.90 6.59
C LEU A 172 -0.14 3.63 6.19
N LYS A 173 0.08 3.08 5.00
CA LYS A 173 1.42 2.85 4.44
C LYS A 173 2.21 4.15 4.26
N ILE A 174 1.56 5.22 3.76
CA ILE A 174 2.20 6.54 3.59
C ILE A 174 2.65 7.08 4.94
N ILE A 175 1.77 7.07 5.94
CA ILE A 175 2.03 7.56 7.30
C ILE A 175 3.18 6.77 7.94
N PHE A 176 3.15 5.44 7.85
CA PHE A 176 4.21 4.58 8.37
C PHE A 176 5.57 4.89 7.74
N ASN A 177 5.64 4.97 6.40
CA ASN A 177 6.90 5.26 5.72
C ASN A 177 7.42 6.67 6.05
N LEU A 178 6.53 7.65 6.18
CA LEU A 178 6.91 9.00 6.58
C LEU A 178 7.47 9.03 7.99
N ALA A 179 6.82 8.38 8.96
CA ALA A 179 7.32 8.25 10.33
C ALA A 179 8.68 7.53 10.37
N LYS A 180 8.85 6.46 9.59
CA LYS A 180 10.11 5.71 9.48
C LYS A 180 11.24 6.62 9.01
N ILE A 181 11.07 7.35 7.91
CA ILE A 181 12.12 8.21 7.35
C ILE A 181 12.42 9.40 8.25
N LEU A 182 11.42 10.03 8.86
CA LEU A 182 11.61 11.10 9.84
C LEU A 182 12.43 10.63 11.05
N GLY A 183 12.18 9.43 11.56
CA GLY A 183 13.00 8.82 12.60
C GLY A 183 14.46 8.61 12.19
N HIS A 184 14.71 8.19 10.95
CA HIS A 184 16.07 8.03 10.40
C HIS A 184 16.80 9.37 10.21
N THR A 185 16.09 10.47 10.06
CA THR A 185 16.66 11.83 9.93
C THR A 185 16.67 12.59 11.24
N ASN A 186 16.53 11.90 12.38
CA ASN A 186 16.51 12.46 13.74
C ASN A 186 15.37 13.46 14.01
N GLN A 187 14.32 13.49 13.17
CA GLN A 187 13.11 14.28 13.37
C GLN A 187 12.11 13.50 14.25
N HIS A 188 12.58 13.12 15.47
CA HIS A 188 11.89 12.15 16.33
C HIS A 188 10.51 12.63 16.80
N GLU A 189 10.35 13.92 17.12
CA GLU A 189 9.05 14.46 17.56
C GLU A 189 7.98 14.37 16.46
N GLU A 190 8.36 14.71 15.22
CA GLU A 190 7.45 14.60 14.09
C GLU A 190 7.16 13.14 13.75
N ALA A 191 8.17 12.26 13.82
CA ALA A 191 8.01 10.82 13.65
C ALA A 191 7.00 10.23 14.64
N ILE A 192 7.06 10.63 15.93
CA ILE A 192 6.10 10.20 16.95
C ILE A 192 4.69 10.67 16.61
N LYS A 193 4.50 11.93 16.18
CA LYS A 193 3.20 12.44 15.76
C LYS A 193 2.60 11.58 14.63
N TYR A 194 3.39 11.24 13.61
CA TYR A 194 2.91 10.36 12.52
C TYR A 194 2.67 8.93 12.99
N ASN A 195 3.48 8.39 13.91
CA ASN A 195 3.19 7.08 14.51
C ASN A 195 1.83 7.10 15.22
N ASP A 196 1.53 8.13 16.02
CA ASP A 196 0.25 8.26 16.72
C ASP A 196 -0.94 8.39 15.75
N ILE A 197 -0.78 9.15 14.68
CA ILE A 197 -1.80 9.25 13.62
C ILE A 197 -2.01 7.88 12.97
N GLY A 198 -0.94 7.15 12.67
CA GLY A 198 -1.00 5.81 12.08
C GLY A 198 -1.65 4.79 13.01
N ILE A 199 -1.32 4.78 14.30
CA ILE A 199 -1.92 3.90 15.31
C ILE A 199 -3.44 4.15 15.38
N LYS A 200 -3.87 5.42 15.51
CA LYS A 200 -5.28 5.76 15.51
C LYS A 200 -5.99 5.34 14.23
N LEU A 201 -5.35 5.52 13.07
CA LEU A 201 -5.90 5.11 11.78
C LEU A 201 -6.05 3.59 11.69
N ALA A 202 -5.03 2.81 12.08
CA ALA A 202 -5.09 1.35 12.07
C ALA A 202 -6.24 0.82 12.96
N ILE A 203 -6.40 1.39 14.17
CA ILE A 203 -7.50 1.05 15.08
C ILE A 203 -8.85 1.37 14.44
N ASN A 204 -9.02 2.54 13.85
CA ASN A 204 -10.27 2.94 13.17
C ASN A 204 -10.60 2.08 11.94
N LEU A 205 -9.59 1.53 11.28
CA LEU A 205 -9.75 0.60 10.17
C LEU A 205 -9.94 -0.85 10.62
N ASN A 206 -9.90 -1.13 11.92
CA ASN A 206 -9.95 -2.47 12.51
C ASN A 206 -8.89 -3.42 11.88
N THR A 207 -7.67 -2.91 11.64
CA THR A 207 -6.59 -3.69 11.03
C THR A 207 -5.36 -3.77 11.94
N LEU A 208 -4.72 -4.94 11.96
CA LEU A 208 -3.41 -5.12 12.59
C LEU A 208 -2.25 -4.80 11.62
N TYR A 209 -2.57 -4.50 10.36
CA TYR A 209 -1.57 -4.15 9.36
C TYR A 209 -0.79 -2.91 9.77
N LEU A 210 0.53 -3.00 9.84
CA LEU A 210 1.49 -1.98 10.29
C LEU A 210 1.30 -1.47 11.74
N LEU A 211 0.32 -1.96 12.52
CA LEU A 211 0.06 -1.48 13.86
C LEU A 211 1.24 -1.77 14.81
N GLY A 212 1.80 -2.97 14.75
CA GLY A 212 2.98 -3.34 15.55
C GLY A 212 4.21 -2.51 15.18
N GLU A 213 4.45 -2.30 13.90
CA GLU A 213 5.55 -1.47 13.39
C GLU A 213 5.42 0.00 13.79
N LEU A 214 4.19 0.53 13.83
CA LEU A 214 3.93 1.90 14.29
C LEU A 214 4.17 2.06 15.80
N TYR A 215 3.76 1.10 16.63
CA TYR A 215 4.10 1.09 18.05
C TYR A 215 5.60 0.97 18.27
N TYR A 216 6.27 0.06 17.55
CA TYR A 216 7.73 -0.07 17.62
C TYR A 216 8.43 1.22 17.22
N GLY A 217 8.04 1.83 16.09
CA GLY A 217 8.58 3.10 15.63
C GLY A 217 8.39 4.23 16.65
N LYS A 218 7.20 4.30 17.28
CA LYS A 218 6.93 5.27 18.34
C LYS A 218 7.87 5.07 19.55
N GLY A 219 7.95 3.85 20.06
CA GLY A 219 8.81 3.53 21.21
C GLY A 219 10.28 3.81 20.91
N TRP A 220 10.75 3.47 19.69
CA TRP A 220 12.12 3.72 19.26
C TRP A 220 12.45 5.23 19.20
N ASN A 221 11.55 6.06 18.65
CA ASN A 221 11.74 7.51 18.60
C ASN A 221 11.68 8.16 20.00
N LEU A 222 10.82 7.67 20.90
CA LEU A 222 10.78 8.12 22.29
C LEU A 222 12.10 7.87 23.04
N LEU A 223 12.70 6.69 22.84
CA LEU A 223 14.02 6.37 23.41
C LEU A 223 15.11 7.35 22.97
N ARG A 224 15.04 7.84 21.72
CA ARG A 224 16.02 8.79 21.17
C ARG A 224 15.88 10.20 21.73
N LEU A 225 14.68 10.61 22.08
CA LEU A 225 14.44 11.93 22.70
C LEU A 225 14.94 12.04 24.14
N LYS A 226 15.20 10.91 24.84
CA LYS A 226 15.71 10.86 26.23
C LYS A 226 14.89 11.63 27.26
N GLN A 227 13.68 12.09 26.92
CA GLN A 227 12.83 12.95 27.77
C GLN A 227 11.62 12.21 28.33
N ASN A 228 11.47 10.91 28.10
CA ASN A 228 10.28 10.17 28.43
C ASN A 228 10.50 9.24 29.62
N ASN A 229 9.41 8.99 30.35
CA ASN A 229 9.38 7.99 31.40
C ASN A 229 9.66 6.60 30.80
N GLU A 230 10.63 5.87 31.37
CA GLU A 230 11.00 4.53 30.90
C GLU A 230 9.82 3.56 30.92
N GLU A 231 8.88 3.74 31.86
CA GLU A 231 7.68 2.93 32.01
C GLU A 231 6.73 3.07 30.80
N ASP A 232 6.54 4.30 30.30
CA ASP A 232 5.70 4.58 29.13
C ASP A 232 6.27 3.94 27.86
N VAL A 233 7.59 4.00 27.71
CA VAL A 233 8.27 3.37 26.56
C VAL A 233 8.15 1.84 26.63
N ALA A 234 8.30 1.26 27.84
CA ALA A 234 8.17 -0.17 28.05
C ALA A 234 6.78 -0.68 27.66
N ASP A 235 5.72 0.05 28.03
CA ASP A 235 4.35 -0.31 27.67
C ASP A 235 4.12 -0.26 26.16
N ILE A 236 4.63 0.77 25.47
CA ILE A 236 4.57 0.89 24.01
C ILE A 236 5.30 -0.26 23.33
N MET A 237 6.50 -0.63 23.80
CA MET A 237 7.27 -1.74 23.26
C MET A 237 6.60 -3.10 23.50
N LYS A 238 5.96 -3.30 24.67
CA LYS A 238 5.15 -4.50 24.93
C LYS A 238 3.96 -4.62 23.97
N LYS A 239 3.26 -3.50 23.67
CA LYS A 239 2.18 -3.49 22.68
C LYS A 239 2.69 -3.89 21.29
N ALA A 240 3.83 -3.35 20.87
CA ALA A 240 4.45 -3.75 19.60
C ALA A 240 4.78 -5.25 19.56
N LEU A 241 5.43 -5.77 20.62
CA LEU A 241 5.79 -7.18 20.73
C LEU A 241 4.56 -8.08 20.67
N PHE A 242 3.52 -7.77 21.44
CA PHE A 242 2.27 -8.53 21.46
C PHE A 242 1.62 -8.61 20.06
N ILE A 243 1.60 -7.50 19.31
CA ILE A 243 1.04 -7.48 17.96
C ILE A 243 1.91 -8.30 16.99
N PHE A 244 3.24 -8.26 17.13
CA PHE A 244 4.14 -9.08 16.33
C PHE A 244 3.97 -10.56 16.61
N GLU A 245 3.78 -10.95 17.87
CA GLU A 245 3.49 -12.34 18.27
C GLU A 245 2.14 -12.79 17.71
N LEU A 246 1.09 -11.96 17.83
CA LEU A 246 -0.24 -12.26 17.30
C LEU A 246 -0.26 -12.39 15.76
N THR A 247 0.63 -11.66 15.07
CA THR A 247 0.74 -11.66 13.60
C THR A 247 1.89 -12.52 13.07
N GLU A 248 2.51 -13.34 13.93
CA GLU A 248 3.57 -14.30 13.63
C GLU A 248 4.77 -13.69 12.88
N LYS A 249 5.12 -12.44 13.20
CA LYS A 249 6.24 -11.73 12.57
C LYS A 249 7.57 -12.04 13.27
N GLU A 250 8.04 -13.27 13.20
CA GLU A 250 9.21 -13.78 13.93
C GLU A 250 10.45 -12.87 13.82
N TYR A 251 10.74 -12.35 12.63
CA TYR A 251 11.87 -11.45 12.42
C TYR A 251 11.75 -10.15 13.26
N LEU A 252 10.55 -9.57 13.38
CA LEU A 252 10.32 -8.35 14.16
C LEU A 252 10.29 -8.66 15.67
N ILE A 253 9.79 -9.83 16.06
CA ILE A 253 9.86 -10.34 17.44
C ILE A 253 11.32 -10.41 17.88
N LYS A 254 12.19 -10.99 17.07
CA LYS A 254 13.63 -11.07 17.34
C LYS A 254 14.24 -9.69 17.50
N ILE A 255 13.99 -8.79 16.55
CA ILE A 255 14.51 -7.41 16.57
C ILE A 255 14.13 -6.68 17.86
N ILE A 256 12.86 -6.72 18.26
CA ILE A 256 12.42 -5.96 19.45
C ILE A 256 12.96 -6.57 20.74
N LYS A 257 13.07 -7.92 20.82
CA LYS A 257 13.67 -8.60 21.97
C LYS A 257 15.15 -8.24 22.11
N GLU A 258 15.93 -8.36 21.06
CA GLU A 258 17.38 -8.05 21.05
C GLU A 258 17.65 -6.55 21.30
N ASN A 259 16.97 -5.66 20.58
CA ASN A 259 17.26 -4.24 20.61
C ASN A 259 16.72 -3.50 21.84
N TYR A 260 15.68 -4.02 22.48
CA TYR A 260 15.05 -3.35 23.61
C TYR A 260 15.10 -4.19 24.89
N PHE A 261 14.44 -5.36 24.93
CA PHE A 261 14.25 -6.10 26.18
C PHE A 261 15.54 -6.69 26.76
N GLU A 262 16.42 -7.27 25.93
CA GLU A 262 17.69 -7.81 26.39
C GLU A 262 18.66 -6.71 26.83
N ASN A 263 18.68 -5.58 26.13
CA ASN A 263 19.51 -4.43 26.52
C ASN A 263 19.07 -3.78 27.83
N GLN A 264 17.78 -3.79 28.16
CA GLN A 264 17.26 -3.34 29.44
C GLN A 264 17.67 -4.29 30.58
N ASN A 265 17.66 -5.59 30.35
CA ASN A 265 18.10 -6.60 31.35
C ASN A 265 19.60 -6.46 31.65
N LYS A 266 20.45 -6.20 30.65
CA LYS A 266 21.89 -5.94 30.83
C LYS A 266 22.19 -4.66 31.62
N LYS A 267 21.31 -3.65 31.57
CA LYS A 267 21.44 -2.43 32.37
C LYS A 267 21.01 -2.60 33.83
N LYS A 268 20.14 -3.57 34.12
CA LYS A 268 19.65 -3.85 35.49
C LYS A 268 20.53 -4.81 36.27
N HIS A 269 21.43 -5.52 35.60
CA HIS A 269 22.40 -6.47 36.18
C HIS A 269 23.76 -6.17 35.56
N PRO A 270 24.49 -5.08 36.02
CA PRO A 270 25.84 -4.78 35.58
C PRO A 270 26.88 -5.80 36.08
#